data_ebafeb3218c004ecdae6b90342c10327
#
_entry.id   ebafeb3218c004ecdae6b90342c10327
#
_cell.length_a   1.000
_cell.length_b   1.000
_cell.length_c   1.000
_cell.angle_alpha   90.00
_cell.angle_beta   90.00
_cell.angle_gamma   90.00
#
_symmetry.space_group_name_H-M   'P 1'
#
loop_
_entity.id
_entity.type
_entity.pdbx_description
1 polymer ?
#
loop_
_entity_poly.entity_id
_entity_poly.type
_entity_poly.pdbx_seq_one_letter_code
_entity_poly.pdbx_strand_id
1 'polypeptide(L)'
;RLRLEALPLLESIVPGASRAIERLASAARADREAWDAVLERLEDGAVGAQTPETVELARPVRLGYHPGVLARLYRRILRRIGIQPGKGGTRAAVEFTISGGSGAGVEVGRGVLLERDFDRVRITRVRAPAGPGANRPVRIEEAGSGEGVAVIGGRSVAVRWDVNDS
;
A
#
# COMPACT_ATOMS: atom_id res chain seq x y z
N ARG A 1 26.17 5.70 -23.10
CA ARG A 1 25.34 6.00 -24.27
C ARG A 1 24.59 7.33 -24.12
N LEU A 2 23.75 7.53 -23.07
CA LEU A 2 22.94 8.76 -22.95
C LEU A 2 23.76 10.05 -23.01
N ARG A 3 24.85 10.13 -22.24
CA ARG A 3 25.71 11.33 -22.19
C ARG A 3 26.59 11.52 -23.42
N LEU A 4 26.98 10.43 -24.09
CA LEU A 4 27.96 10.49 -25.17
C LEU A 4 27.30 10.55 -26.57
N GLU A 5 26.06 10.09 -26.69
CA GLU A 5 25.37 9.97 -27.96
C GLU A 5 24.05 10.80 -27.97
N ALA A 6 23.15 10.56 -27.01
CA ALA A 6 21.83 11.15 -27.04
C ALA A 6 21.81 12.63 -26.67
N LEU A 7 22.54 13.08 -25.64
CA LEU A 7 22.59 14.48 -25.25
C LEU A 7 23.23 15.37 -26.33
N PRO A 8 24.38 15.02 -26.92
CA PRO A 8 24.94 15.79 -28.04
C PRO A 8 24.02 15.87 -29.23
N LEU A 9 23.34 14.78 -29.56
CA LEU A 9 22.35 14.77 -30.66
C LEU A 9 21.17 15.71 -30.35
N LEU A 10 20.61 15.64 -29.12
CA LEU A 10 19.56 16.56 -28.69
C LEU A 10 20.02 18.01 -28.74
N GLU A 11 21.25 18.30 -28.31
CA GLU A 11 21.80 19.67 -28.32
C GLU A 11 21.98 20.21 -29.74
N SER A 12 22.31 19.32 -30.73
CA SER A 12 22.39 19.71 -32.13
C SER A 12 21.05 20.02 -32.78
N ILE A 13 19.96 19.37 -32.29
CA ILE A 13 18.60 19.57 -32.79
C ILE A 13 17.92 20.77 -32.10
N VAL A 14 18.11 20.86 -30.77
CA VAL A 14 17.52 21.91 -29.92
C VAL A 14 18.64 22.54 -29.08
N PRO A 15 19.24 23.64 -29.52
CA PRO A 15 20.26 24.33 -28.74
C PRO A 15 19.77 24.71 -27.35
N GLY A 16 20.52 24.37 -26.33
CA GLY A 16 20.17 24.58 -24.92
C GLY A 16 19.36 23.42 -24.29
N ALA A 17 19.14 22.30 -25.00
CA ALA A 17 18.45 21.13 -24.48
C ALA A 17 19.08 20.57 -23.20
N SER A 18 20.40 20.48 -23.15
CA SER A 18 21.14 20.02 -21.96
C SER A 18 20.84 20.87 -20.73
N ARG A 19 20.89 22.20 -20.86
CA ARG A 19 20.55 23.14 -19.78
C ARG A 19 19.08 23.05 -19.35
N ALA A 20 18.16 22.83 -20.30
CA ALA A 20 16.75 22.66 -20.00
C ALA A 20 16.51 21.38 -19.19
N ILE A 21 17.16 20.26 -19.56
CA ILE A 21 17.10 18.99 -18.82
C ILE A 21 17.69 19.15 -17.41
N GLU A 22 18.82 19.85 -17.27
CA GLU A 22 19.41 20.10 -15.96
C GLU A 22 18.50 20.93 -15.05
N ARG A 23 17.89 22.00 -15.57
CA ARG A 23 16.90 22.79 -14.81
C ARG A 23 15.70 21.93 -14.38
N LEU A 24 15.15 21.14 -15.29
CA LEU A 24 14.04 20.23 -15.00
C LEU A 24 14.42 19.20 -13.93
N ALA A 25 15.61 18.60 -14.06
CA ALA A 25 16.12 17.65 -13.09
C ALA A 25 16.33 18.28 -11.70
N SER A 26 16.81 19.52 -11.66
CA SER A 26 16.96 20.28 -10.41
C SER A 26 15.61 20.60 -9.77
N ALA A 27 14.65 21.09 -10.53
CA ALA A 27 13.29 21.35 -10.05
C ALA A 27 12.63 20.07 -9.54
N ALA A 28 12.73 18.95 -10.28
CA ALA A 28 12.19 17.66 -9.86
C ALA A 28 12.83 17.10 -8.58
N ARG A 29 14.11 17.41 -8.32
CA ARG A 29 14.77 17.07 -7.05
C ARG A 29 14.21 17.90 -5.91
N ALA A 30 14.12 19.21 -6.09
CA ALA A 30 13.55 20.10 -5.07
C ALA A 30 12.10 19.73 -4.73
N ASP A 31 11.28 19.44 -5.72
CA ASP A 31 9.91 18.95 -5.51
C ASP A 31 9.87 17.66 -4.72
N ARG A 32 10.78 16.72 -5.02
CA ARG A 32 10.87 15.46 -4.29
C ARG A 32 11.24 15.70 -2.83
N GLU A 33 12.25 16.49 -2.57
CA GLU A 33 12.69 16.85 -1.21
C GLU A 33 11.57 17.52 -0.41
N ALA A 34 10.85 18.46 -1.01
CA ALA A 34 9.70 19.11 -0.40
C ALA A 34 8.59 18.09 -0.06
N TRP A 35 8.28 17.20 -0.99
CA TRP A 35 7.31 16.14 -0.74
C TRP A 35 7.75 15.16 0.34
N ASP A 36 9.03 14.80 0.37
CA ASP A 36 9.56 13.90 1.39
C ASP A 36 9.45 14.51 2.78
N ALA A 37 9.73 15.82 2.94
CA ALA A 37 9.54 16.54 4.18
C ALA A 37 8.06 16.64 4.62
N VAL A 38 7.15 16.88 3.67
CA VAL A 38 5.70 16.88 3.94
C VAL A 38 5.22 15.49 4.38
N LEU A 39 5.62 14.45 3.65
CA LEU A 39 5.20 13.08 3.94
C LEU A 39 5.73 12.59 5.29
N GLU A 40 6.93 12.98 5.69
CA GLU A 40 7.50 12.67 6.99
C GLU A 40 6.63 13.20 8.11
N ARG A 41 6.25 14.47 8.07
CA ARG A 41 5.33 15.08 9.05
C ARG A 41 3.96 14.41 9.08
N LEU A 42 3.45 14.02 7.90
CA LEU A 42 2.18 13.31 7.79
C LEU A 42 2.27 11.88 8.37
N GLU A 43 3.42 11.23 8.26
CA GLU A 43 3.65 9.93 8.88
C GLU A 43 3.66 10.03 10.40
N ASP A 44 4.39 10.99 10.96
CA ASP A 44 4.53 11.18 12.41
C ASP A 44 3.17 11.36 13.11
N GLY A 45 2.23 12.06 12.46
CA GLY A 45 0.88 12.25 13.00
C GLY A 45 -0.09 11.11 12.72
N ALA A 46 0.29 10.14 11.94
CA ALA A 46 -0.63 9.20 11.32
C ALA A 46 -0.27 7.73 11.52
N VAL A 47 0.99 7.42 11.77
CA VAL A 47 1.46 6.05 12.03
C VAL A 47 1.31 5.77 13.52
N GLY A 48 0.50 4.75 13.83
CA GLY A 48 0.38 4.19 15.17
C GLY A 48 1.45 3.13 15.45
N ALA A 49 1.02 1.96 15.92
CA ALA A 49 1.93 0.85 16.15
C ALA A 49 2.60 0.39 14.85
N GLN A 50 3.90 0.19 14.89
CA GLN A 50 4.68 -0.31 13.77
C GLN A 50 5.54 -1.49 14.21
N THR A 51 5.50 -2.56 13.42
CA THR A 51 6.43 -3.69 13.47
C THR A 51 7.10 -3.84 12.10
N PRO A 52 8.11 -4.70 11.94
CA PRO A 52 8.70 -4.98 10.64
C PRO A 52 7.71 -5.48 9.57
N GLU A 53 6.60 -6.07 9.99
CA GLU A 53 5.61 -6.71 9.10
C GLU A 53 4.26 -5.99 9.08
N THR A 54 4.00 -5.08 10.03
CA THR A 54 2.69 -4.43 10.19
C THR A 54 2.85 -2.94 10.47
N VAL A 55 2.02 -2.14 9.83
CA VAL A 55 1.90 -0.69 10.09
C VAL A 55 0.42 -0.37 10.32
N GLU A 56 0.12 0.26 11.43
CA GLU A 56 -1.23 0.77 11.71
C GLU A 56 -1.31 2.26 11.39
N LEU A 57 -2.39 2.62 10.73
CA LEU A 57 -2.64 3.98 10.28
C LEU A 57 -3.99 4.48 10.80
N ALA A 58 -4.03 5.65 11.44
CA ALA A 58 -5.28 6.29 11.84
C ALA A 58 -6.05 6.80 10.60
N ARG A 59 -7.26 6.32 10.36
CA ARG A 59 -8.08 6.63 9.18
C ARG A 59 -8.67 8.05 9.18
N PRO A 60 -9.21 8.59 10.28
CA PRO A 60 -9.89 9.89 10.25
C PRO A 60 -9.01 11.01 9.74
N VAL A 61 -7.75 11.02 10.14
CA VAL A 61 -6.76 12.03 9.70
C VAL A 61 -6.57 12.02 8.18
N ARG A 62 -6.82 10.89 7.51
CA ARG A 62 -6.54 10.71 6.09
C ARG A 62 -7.71 10.95 5.18
N LEU A 63 -8.93 10.90 5.68
CA LEU A 63 -10.12 11.18 4.87
C LEU A 63 -10.13 12.61 4.31
N GLY A 64 -9.44 13.55 4.99
CA GLY A 64 -9.26 14.91 4.50
C GLY A 64 -8.14 15.10 3.47
N TYR A 65 -7.33 14.07 3.19
CA TYR A 65 -6.22 14.22 2.26
C TYR A 65 -6.65 14.01 0.81
N HIS A 66 -6.10 14.84 -0.08
CA HIS A 66 -6.26 14.62 -1.50
C HIS A 66 -5.75 13.23 -1.90
N PRO A 67 -6.42 12.46 -2.79
CA PRO A 67 -6.02 11.12 -3.19
C PRO A 67 -4.57 10.99 -3.65
N GLY A 68 -4.03 12.03 -4.29
CA GLY A 68 -2.62 12.09 -4.69
C GLY A 68 -1.63 12.11 -3.53
N VAL A 69 -2.00 12.74 -2.41
CA VAL A 69 -1.20 12.74 -1.17
C VAL A 69 -1.23 11.35 -0.54
N LEU A 70 -2.43 10.75 -0.44
CA LEU A 70 -2.58 9.38 0.04
C LEU A 70 -1.76 8.38 -0.79
N ALA A 71 -1.79 8.52 -2.11
CA ALA A 71 -1.03 7.66 -3.00
C ALA A 71 0.49 7.76 -2.75
N ARG A 72 1.01 8.96 -2.48
CA ARG A 72 2.43 9.17 -2.14
C ARG A 72 2.75 8.59 -0.77
N LEU A 73 1.88 8.81 0.22
CA LEU A 73 2.03 8.29 1.58
C LEU A 73 2.07 6.76 1.58
N TYR A 74 1.11 6.09 0.92
CA TYR A 74 1.12 4.63 0.79
C TYR A 74 2.37 4.09 0.11
N ARG A 75 2.84 4.72 -0.98
CA ARG A 75 4.09 4.31 -1.62
C ARG A 75 5.28 4.44 -0.69
N ARG A 76 5.35 5.48 0.12
CA ARG A 76 6.42 5.68 1.10
C ARG A 76 6.37 4.61 2.18
N ILE A 77 5.22 4.40 2.82
CA ILE A 77 5.02 3.40 3.88
C ILE A 77 5.34 1.98 3.36
N LEU A 78 4.80 1.61 2.19
CA LEU A 78 5.03 0.29 1.62
C LEU A 78 6.50 0.05 1.26
N ARG A 79 7.21 1.07 0.79
CA ARG A 79 8.67 0.97 0.56
C ARG A 79 9.45 0.74 1.85
N ARG A 80 9.06 1.35 2.97
CA ARG A 80 9.72 1.14 4.27
C ARG A 80 9.64 -0.31 4.75
N ILE A 81 8.55 -0.99 4.44
CA ILE A 81 8.39 -2.43 4.70
C ILE A 81 8.89 -3.31 3.54
N GLY A 82 9.70 -2.76 2.65
CA GLY A 82 10.38 -3.49 1.57
C GLY A 82 9.48 -3.85 0.38
N ILE A 83 8.36 -3.15 0.19
CA ILE A 83 7.40 -3.42 -0.89
C ILE A 83 7.35 -2.25 -1.86
N GLN A 84 7.43 -2.57 -3.15
CA GLN A 84 7.19 -1.59 -4.21
C GLN A 84 5.79 -1.81 -4.80
N PRO A 85 4.79 -1.01 -4.39
CA PRO A 85 3.46 -1.15 -4.93
C PRO A 85 3.42 -0.69 -6.39
N GLY A 86 2.77 -1.46 -7.24
CA GLY A 86 2.42 -1.03 -8.58
C GLY A 86 1.34 0.06 -8.57
N LYS A 87 1.04 0.61 -9.76
CA LYS A 87 0.00 1.65 -9.92
C LYS A 87 -1.37 1.15 -9.44
N GLY A 88 -1.73 -0.10 -9.77
CA GLY A 88 -3.00 -0.71 -9.34
C GLY A 88 -3.10 -0.88 -7.83
N GLY A 89 -2.07 -1.42 -7.18
CA GLY A 89 -2.04 -1.59 -5.73
C GLY A 89 -2.10 -0.26 -4.96
N THR A 90 -1.40 0.77 -5.45
CA THR A 90 -1.49 2.11 -4.85
C THR A 90 -2.91 2.68 -4.94
N ARG A 91 -3.58 2.50 -6.09
CA ARG A 91 -4.96 2.95 -6.30
C ARG A 91 -5.91 2.20 -5.37
N ALA A 92 -5.82 0.89 -5.32
CA ALA A 92 -6.63 0.05 -4.43
C ALA A 92 -6.48 0.47 -2.95
N ALA A 93 -5.26 0.76 -2.48
CA ALA A 93 -5.03 1.25 -1.13
C ALA A 93 -5.74 2.58 -0.85
N VAL A 94 -5.69 3.52 -1.78
CA VAL A 94 -6.36 4.83 -1.66
C VAL A 94 -7.88 4.66 -1.64
N GLU A 95 -8.43 3.94 -2.60
CA GLU A 95 -9.87 3.65 -2.71
C GLU A 95 -10.38 2.96 -1.44
N PHE A 96 -9.67 1.95 -0.96
CA PHE A 96 -10.03 1.24 0.25
C PHE A 96 -10.00 2.12 1.50
N THR A 97 -9.04 3.03 1.61
CA THR A 97 -9.00 3.99 2.74
C THR A 97 -10.20 4.90 2.76
N ILE A 98 -10.66 5.34 1.60
CA ILE A 98 -11.78 6.26 1.46
C ILE A 98 -13.11 5.53 1.67
N SER A 99 -13.33 4.41 0.98
CA SER A 99 -14.63 3.75 0.85
C SER A 99 -14.71 2.35 1.46
N GLY A 100 -13.61 1.75 1.90
CA GLY A 100 -13.60 0.42 2.48
C GLY A 100 -14.46 0.32 3.74
N GLY A 101 -15.24 -0.74 3.89
CA GLY A 101 -16.02 -1.04 5.09
C GLY A 101 -15.16 -1.47 6.28
N SER A 102 -15.66 -1.29 7.53
CA SER A 102 -15.02 -1.86 8.70
C SER A 102 -15.10 -3.38 8.63
N GLY A 103 -14.03 -4.05 9.04
CA GLY A 103 -13.90 -5.49 8.91
C GLY A 103 -13.54 -5.97 7.50
N ALA A 104 -13.52 -5.11 6.48
CA ALA A 104 -13.10 -5.46 5.12
C ALA A 104 -11.58 -5.45 4.98
N GLY A 105 -11.09 -6.14 3.95
CA GLY A 105 -9.68 -6.16 3.57
C GLY A 105 -9.49 -6.12 2.06
N VAL A 106 -8.36 -5.60 1.61
CA VAL A 106 -7.96 -5.57 0.19
C VAL A 106 -6.48 -5.91 0.04
N GLU A 107 -6.15 -6.73 -0.93
CA GLU A 107 -4.76 -6.98 -1.30
C GLU A 107 -4.27 -5.88 -2.25
N VAL A 108 -3.17 -5.22 -1.88
CA VAL A 108 -2.62 -4.07 -2.64
C VAL A 108 -1.33 -4.39 -3.38
N GLY A 109 -0.99 -5.65 -3.45
CA GLY A 109 0.18 -6.16 -4.16
C GLY A 109 0.76 -7.38 -3.45
N ARG A 110 1.77 -7.97 -4.03
CA ARG A 110 2.38 -9.25 -3.64
C ARG A 110 2.49 -9.44 -2.12
N GLY A 111 1.48 -10.06 -1.51
CA GLY A 111 1.47 -10.38 -0.09
C GLY A 111 1.32 -9.17 0.84
N VAL A 112 0.62 -8.13 0.42
CA VAL A 112 0.26 -7.01 1.29
C VAL A 112 -1.25 -6.92 1.39
N LEU A 113 -1.74 -7.09 2.58
CA LEU A 113 -3.15 -6.95 2.93
C LEU A 113 -3.36 -5.63 3.67
N LEU A 114 -4.31 -4.85 3.21
CA LEU A 114 -4.88 -3.75 3.97
C LEU A 114 -6.19 -4.22 4.59
N GLU A 115 -6.32 -4.06 5.89
CA GLU A 115 -7.53 -4.36 6.65
C GLU A 115 -8.00 -3.09 7.35
N ARG A 116 -9.31 -2.89 7.37
CA ARG A 116 -9.90 -1.80 8.12
C ARG A 116 -10.55 -2.32 9.40
N ASP A 117 -10.15 -1.74 10.52
CA ASP A 117 -10.75 -1.97 11.82
C ASP A 117 -11.20 -0.60 12.38
N PHE A 118 -12.51 -0.33 12.31
CA PHE A 118 -13.12 0.96 12.68
C PHE A 118 -12.38 2.16 12.07
N ASP A 119 -11.63 2.89 12.89
CA ASP A 119 -10.88 4.09 12.52
C ASP A 119 -9.40 3.82 12.22
N ARG A 120 -9.03 2.56 12.06
CA ARG A 120 -7.66 2.16 11.75
C ARG A 120 -7.61 1.41 10.43
N VAL A 121 -6.54 1.63 9.70
CA VAL A 121 -6.16 0.80 8.55
C VAL A 121 -4.86 0.10 8.93
N ARG A 122 -4.92 -1.20 9.02
CA ARG A 122 -3.75 -2.05 9.25
C ARG A 122 -3.20 -2.51 7.91
N ILE A 123 -1.92 -2.28 7.70
CA ILE A 123 -1.16 -2.76 6.56
C ILE A 123 -0.32 -3.92 7.06
N THR A 124 -0.57 -5.13 6.57
CA THR A 124 0.17 -6.32 6.97
C THR A 124 0.88 -6.90 5.76
N ARG A 125 2.18 -7.15 5.91
CA ARG A 125 2.92 -7.97 4.96
C ARG A 125 2.60 -9.43 5.23
N VAL A 126 1.70 -9.99 4.46
CA VAL A 126 1.47 -11.43 4.47
C VAL A 126 2.66 -12.06 3.76
N ARG A 127 3.54 -12.70 4.51
CA ARG A 127 4.59 -13.52 3.91
C ARG A 127 3.88 -14.50 3.00
N ALA A 128 4.21 -14.45 1.70
CA ALA A 128 3.62 -15.41 0.77
C ALA A 128 3.78 -16.80 1.41
N PRO A 129 2.69 -17.54 1.58
CA PRO A 129 2.80 -18.86 2.16
C PRO A 129 3.79 -19.64 1.32
N ALA A 130 4.74 -20.27 1.95
CA ALA A 130 5.76 -21.06 1.31
C ALA A 130 5.09 -22.28 0.64
N GLY A 131 4.87 -22.18 -0.66
CA GLY A 131 4.41 -23.30 -1.47
C GLY A 131 2.88 -23.54 -1.49
N PRO A 132 2.44 -24.54 -2.28
CA PRO A 132 1.06 -24.97 -2.33
C PRO A 132 0.68 -25.60 -0.98
N GLY A 133 0.03 -24.83 -0.14
CA GLY A 133 -0.29 -25.26 1.22
C GLY A 133 -0.67 -24.12 2.16
N ALA A 134 -0.74 -22.91 1.63
CA ALA A 134 -1.07 -21.73 2.41
C ALA A 134 -2.41 -21.83 3.13
N ASN A 135 -2.39 -21.46 4.39
CA ASN A 135 -3.60 -21.30 5.17
C ASN A 135 -4.48 -20.21 4.58
N ARG A 136 -5.67 -20.56 4.15
CA ARG A 136 -6.71 -19.61 3.77
C ARG A 136 -7.68 -19.50 4.95
N PRO A 137 -7.71 -18.36 5.66
CA PRO A 137 -8.65 -18.17 6.76
C PRO A 137 -10.09 -18.19 6.24
N VAL A 138 -10.98 -18.83 6.95
CA VAL A 138 -12.42 -18.66 6.78
C VAL A 138 -12.82 -17.42 7.56
N ARG A 139 -13.51 -16.50 6.90
CA ARG A 139 -14.09 -15.34 7.55
C ARG A 139 -15.55 -15.67 7.85
N ILE A 140 -15.92 -15.61 9.12
CA ILE A 140 -17.30 -15.73 9.56
C ILE A 140 -17.89 -14.32 9.55
N GLU A 141 -18.80 -14.05 8.61
CA GLU A 141 -19.36 -12.70 8.40
C GLU A 141 -20.72 -12.50 9.09
N GLU A 142 -21.35 -13.57 9.56
CA GLU A 142 -22.67 -13.52 10.18
C GLU A 142 -22.68 -14.22 11.55
N ALA A 143 -23.43 -13.61 12.50
CA ALA A 143 -23.81 -14.29 13.73
C ALA A 143 -24.82 -15.40 13.39
N GLY A 144 -24.60 -16.61 13.88
CA GLY A 144 -25.44 -17.77 13.61
C GLY A 144 -24.64 -19.01 13.25
N SER A 145 -25.28 -19.97 12.62
CA SER A 145 -24.63 -21.19 12.14
C SER A 145 -24.27 -21.10 10.67
N GLY A 146 -23.13 -21.70 10.30
CA GLY A 146 -22.68 -21.72 8.91
C GLY A 146 -21.68 -22.84 8.63
N GLU A 147 -21.37 -23.00 7.35
CA GLU A 147 -20.34 -23.93 6.89
C GLU A 147 -19.41 -23.22 5.90
N GLY A 148 -18.13 -23.53 5.95
CA GLY A 148 -17.13 -23.00 5.04
C GLY A 148 -15.98 -23.96 4.83
N VAL A 149 -15.09 -23.66 3.88
CA VAL A 149 -13.90 -24.45 3.64
C VAL A 149 -12.66 -23.59 3.94
N ALA A 150 -11.89 -24.01 4.93
CA ALA A 150 -10.58 -23.47 5.21
C ALA A 150 -9.49 -24.29 4.51
N VAL A 151 -8.40 -23.64 4.11
CA VAL A 151 -7.19 -24.34 3.68
C VAL A 151 -6.15 -24.19 4.77
N ILE A 152 -5.77 -25.29 5.41
CA ILE A 152 -4.79 -25.34 6.49
C ILE A 152 -3.67 -26.31 6.08
N GLY A 153 -2.44 -25.82 5.97
CA GLY A 153 -1.31 -26.63 5.57
C GLY A 153 -1.48 -27.33 4.22
N GLY A 154 -2.19 -26.68 3.25
CA GLY A 154 -2.49 -27.24 1.94
C GLY A 154 -3.62 -28.27 1.89
N ARG A 155 -4.30 -28.48 2.99
CA ARG A 155 -5.46 -29.39 3.06
C ARG A 155 -6.74 -28.57 3.22
N SER A 156 -7.74 -28.88 2.41
CA SER A 156 -9.07 -28.31 2.58
C SER A 156 -9.73 -28.94 3.79
N VAL A 157 -10.15 -28.13 4.74
CA VAL A 157 -10.85 -28.52 5.95
C VAL A 157 -12.24 -27.88 5.93
N ALA A 158 -13.27 -28.71 6.04
CA ALA A 158 -14.62 -28.19 6.24
C ALA A 158 -14.73 -27.64 7.66
N VAL A 159 -15.17 -26.41 7.77
CA VAL A 159 -15.39 -25.73 9.05
C VAL A 159 -16.89 -25.47 9.18
N ARG A 160 -17.45 -25.93 10.29
CA ARG A 160 -18.83 -25.64 10.66
C ARG A 160 -18.80 -24.84 11.94
N TRP A 161 -19.60 -23.79 12.03
CA TRP A 161 -19.70 -22.95 13.23
C TRP A 161 -21.17 -22.77 13.62
N ASP A 162 -21.37 -22.62 14.90
CA ASP A 162 -22.64 -22.31 15.51
C ASP A 162 -22.37 -21.34 16.65
N VAL A 163 -22.92 -20.13 16.54
CA VAL A 163 -22.77 -19.08 17.55
C VAL A 163 -24.06 -19.04 18.35
N ASN A 164 -24.02 -19.60 19.54
CA ASN A 164 -25.13 -19.50 20.49
C ASN A 164 -25.00 -18.19 21.26
N ASP A 165 -26.00 -17.32 21.15
CA ASP A 165 -26.17 -16.19 22.06
C ASP A 165 -26.51 -16.73 23.45
N SER A 166 -25.63 -16.48 24.43
CA SER A 166 -25.84 -16.78 25.84
C SER A 166 -26.16 -15.52 26.61
#